data_9ed9e8987518b2c5d836067c087cfc11
#
_entry.id   9ed9e8987518b2c5d836067c087cfc11
#
_cell.length_a   1.000
_cell.length_b   1.000
_cell.length_c   1.000
_cell.angle_alpha   90.00
_cell.angle_beta   90.00
_cell.angle_gamma   90.00
#
_symmetry.space_group_name_H-M   'P 1'
#
loop_
_entity.id
_entity.type
_entity.pdbx_description
1 polymer ?
#
loop_
_entity_poly.entity_id
_entity_poly.type
_entity_poly.pdbx_seq_one_letter_code
_entity_poly.pdbx_strand_id
1 'polypeptide(L)'
;GRYDVVCIGPIYSSCYASTSSISVGYKQDVILHSLDFEEFLWSKGYSKNIACDLLNHLVTIKPFTNDLLSVFNQLFFEYCLLGGMPSVVVAFLKTNSINTAIDLQKQILQAFENECFKFSGTIDPKKLVRVYSSVPIQLGKTNKKFQYRVLNKNARARDYQTSVDWLLSSLMFCKSESLQYLELPLKGNTDPSKFKLYYSDRSLLISSFDEESRRRFRVNRDFSINDFSINKGALVENIVAEALFKQNLNLYYFKKENSTLNVDFLLRTQNELVPVDVKVVNKNSKVLSTLVGLNSGYPDIKRAIKLGWSNIAFKNNIHYIPLFCSFLIKDFLATLK
;
A
#
# COMPACT_ATOMS: atom_id res chain seq x y z
N GLY A 1 2.34 -9.94 37.38
CA GLY A 1 0.88 -9.99 37.44
C GLY A 1 0.38 -11.42 37.49
N ARG A 2 -0.88 -11.63 37.92
CA ARG A 2 -1.49 -12.97 37.95
C ARG A 2 -2.03 -13.42 36.59
N TYR A 3 -2.20 -12.51 35.66
CA TYR A 3 -2.86 -12.77 34.37
C TYR A 3 -2.21 -11.98 33.26
N ASP A 4 -2.12 -12.60 32.06
CA ASP A 4 -1.87 -11.92 30.83
C ASP A 4 -3.24 -11.48 30.25
N VAL A 5 -3.37 -10.20 29.95
CA VAL A 5 -4.63 -9.62 29.46
C VAL A 5 -4.43 -9.19 28.01
N VAL A 6 -5.28 -9.68 27.11
CA VAL A 6 -5.33 -9.28 25.71
C VAL A 6 -6.59 -8.45 25.48
N CYS A 7 -6.39 -7.20 25.04
CA CYS A 7 -7.48 -6.31 24.65
C CYS A 7 -7.47 -6.16 23.13
N ILE A 8 -8.61 -6.35 22.48
CA ILE A 8 -8.78 -6.17 21.04
C ILE A 8 -9.84 -5.10 20.81
N GLY A 9 -9.55 -4.15 19.94
CA GLY A 9 -10.49 -3.11 19.58
C GLY A 9 -9.98 -2.25 18.44
N PRO A 10 -10.89 -1.48 17.78
CA PRO A 10 -10.49 -0.52 16.76
C PRO A 10 -9.60 0.57 17.38
N ILE A 11 -8.56 0.97 16.67
CA ILE A 11 -7.67 2.05 17.08
C ILE A 11 -8.32 3.38 16.70
N TYR A 12 -9.30 3.83 17.49
CA TYR A 12 -9.78 5.20 17.37
C TYR A 12 -9.07 6.05 18.42
N SER A 13 -8.36 7.05 17.96
CA SER A 13 -7.49 7.92 18.76
C SER A 13 -8.12 8.50 20.04
N SER A 14 -9.44 8.66 20.05
CA SER A 14 -10.17 9.21 21.20
C SER A 14 -10.21 8.26 22.41
N CYS A 15 -10.22 6.95 22.22
CA CYS A 15 -10.17 5.98 23.31
C CYS A 15 -8.78 5.91 23.96
N TYR A 16 -7.74 6.25 23.21
CA TYR A 16 -6.36 6.24 23.70
C TYR A 16 -5.98 7.49 24.48
N ALA A 17 -6.56 8.65 24.15
CA ALA A 17 -6.24 9.92 24.81
C ALA A 17 -6.74 9.98 26.26
N SER A 18 -7.78 9.21 26.59
CA SER A 18 -8.32 9.16 27.96
C SER A 18 -7.66 8.12 28.88
N THR A 19 -6.88 7.19 28.33
CA THR A 19 -6.14 6.17 29.07
C THR A 19 -4.63 6.35 28.96
N SER A 20 -4.18 7.59 29.04
CA SER A 20 -2.76 7.95 29.09
C SER A 20 -2.13 7.54 30.43
N SER A 21 -2.24 6.32 30.84
CA SER A 21 -1.50 5.84 31.98
C SER A 21 -0.65 4.62 31.65
N ILE A 22 0.66 4.84 31.63
CA ILE A 22 1.38 4.26 32.76
C ILE A 22 1.54 2.74 32.64
N SER A 23 1.71 2.23 31.43
CA SER A 23 2.18 0.85 31.33
C SER A 23 3.49 0.76 30.56
N VAL A 24 4.39 1.71 30.78
CA VAL A 24 5.73 1.66 30.23
C VAL A 24 6.41 0.37 30.72
N GLY A 25 6.71 -0.54 29.80
CA GLY A 25 7.32 -1.83 30.10
C GLY A 25 6.35 -3.00 30.41
N TYR A 26 5.05 -2.76 30.51
CA TYR A 26 4.04 -3.79 30.82
C TYR A 26 3.01 -4.01 29.72
N LYS A 27 3.14 -3.32 28.59
CA LYS A 27 2.20 -3.36 27.48
C LYS A 27 2.96 -3.57 26.17
N GLN A 28 2.45 -4.47 25.36
CA GLN A 28 2.87 -4.65 23.98
C GLN A 28 1.67 -4.37 23.06
N ASP A 29 1.81 -3.38 22.18
CA ASP A 29 0.82 -3.10 21.16
C ASP A 29 1.13 -3.92 19.90
N VAL A 30 0.11 -4.63 19.41
CA VAL A 30 0.17 -5.40 18.15
C VAL A 30 -0.86 -4.84 17.20
N ILE A 31 -0.42 -4.44 16.04
CA ILE A 31 -1.31 -3.95 14.98
C ILE A 31 -1.77 -5.13 14.14
N LEU A 32 -3.10 -5.35 14.11
CA LEU A 32 -3.71 -6.30 13.19
C LEU A 32 -4.12 -5.56 11.92
N HIS A 33 -3.43 -5.86 10.84
CA HIS A 33 -3.80 -5.39 9.50
C HIS A 33 -4.92 -6.25 8.92
N SER A 34 -5.56 -5.77 7.85
CA SER A 34 -6.38 -6.63 7.00
C SER A 34 -5.49 -7.69 6.35
N LEU A 35 -6.09 -8.82 5.92
CA LEU A 35 -5.36 -9.96 5.35
C LEU A 35 -4.41 -9.49 4.24
N ASP A 36 -3.20 -10.00 4.24
CA ASP A 36 -2.26 -9.84 3.15
C ASP A 36 -2.49 -10.89 2.05
N PHE A 37 -1.63 -10.95 1.04
CA PHE A 37 -1.81 -11.90 -0.05
C PHE A 37 -1.52 -13.34 0.37
N GLU A 38 -0.59 -13.55 1.30
CA GLU A 38 -0.29 -14.86 1.85
C GLU A 38 -1.49 -15.43 2.60
N GLU A 39 -2.08 -14.64 3.50
CA GLU A 39 -3.27 -15.03 4.27
C GLU A 39 -4.48 -15.27 3.36
N PHE A 40 -4.60 -14.47 2.28
CA PHE A 40 -5.59 -14.73 1.24
C PHE A 40 -5.37 -16.06 0.54
N LEU A 41 -4.13 -16.41 0.19
CA LEU A 41 -3.81 -17.73 -0.38
C LEU A 41 -4.15 -18.86 0.58
N TRP A 42 -3.90 -18.70 1.87
CA TRP A 42 -4.33 -19.69 2.87
C TRP A 42 -5.85 -19.87 2.88
N SER A 43 -6.60 -18.77 2.77
CA SER A 43 -8.07 -18.83 2.70
C SER A 43 -8.59 -19.57 1.46
N LYS A 44 -7.78 -19.64 0.40
CA LYS A 44 -8.04 -20.40 -0.84
C LYS A 44 -7.54 -21.86 -0.77
N GLY A 45 -6.99 -22.28 0.38
CA GLY A 45 -6.51 -23.67 0.59
C GLY A 45 -5.05 -23.91 0.23
N TYR A 46 -4.27 -22.86 -0.06
CA TYR A 46 -2.82 -23.01 -0.27
C TYR A 46 -2.11 -23.33 1.05
N SER A 47 -0.96 -24.02 0.93
CA SER A 47 -0.11 -24.37 2.07
C SER A 47 0.41 -23.11 2.79
N LYS A 48 0.61 -23.22 4.11
CA LYS A 48 1.30 -22.18 4.90
C LYS A 48 2.77 -21.97 4.51
N ASN A 49 3.35 -22.87 3.74
CA ASN A 49 4.72 -22.73 3.24
C ASN A 49 4.81 -21.93 1.93
N ILE A 50 3.68 -21.50 1.38
CA ILE A 50 3.64 -20.81 0.07
C ILE A 50 4.54 -19.59 0.01
N ALA A 51 4.64 -18.81 1.08
CA ALA A 51 5.53 -17.66 1.16
C ALA A 51 7.01 -18.06 1.01
N CYS A 52 7.42 -19.14 1.69
CA CYS A 52 8.79 -19.65 1.60
C CYS A 52 9.10 -20.12 0.16
N ASP A 53 8.16 -20.79 -0.50
CA ASP A 53 8.33 -21.26 -1.88
C ASP A 53 8.48 -20.08 -2.84
N LEU A 54 7.61 -19.08 -2.73
CA LEU A 54 7.68 -17.87 -3.55
C LEU A 54 8.96 -17.07 -3.28
N LEU A 55 9.37 -16.94 -2.02
CA LEU A 55 10.61 -16.25 -1.63
C LEU A 55 11.83 -16.96 -2.21
N ASN A 56 11.85 -18.30 -2.19
CA ASN A 56 12.94 -19.07 -2.79
C ASN A 56 13.08 -18.81 -4.29
N HIS A 57 11.98 -18.65 -5.02
CA HIS A 57 12.01 -18.23 -6.43
C HIS A 57 12.66 -16.85 -6.59
N LEU A 58 12.35 -15.89 -5.70
CA LEU A 58 12.94 -14.54 -5.75
C LEU A 58 14.44 -14.56 -5.46
N VAL A 59 14.85 -15.26 -4.41
CA VAL A 59 16.25 -15.33 -3.95
C VAL A 59 17.13 -16.04 -4.99
N THR A 60 16.64 -17.12 -5.57
CA THR A 60 17.36 -17.90 -6.59
C THR A 60 17.20 -17.33 -8.00
N ILE A 61 16.46 -16.24 -8.16
CA ILE A 61 16.15 -15.60 -9.45
C ILE A 61 15.58 -16.64 -10.45
N LYS A 62 14.77 -17.56 -9.95
CA LYS A 62 14.17 -18.63 -10.76
C LYS A 62 12.79 -18.20 -11.25
N PRO A 63 12.60 -17.99 -12.58
CA PRO A 63 11.31 -17.62 -13.11
C PRO A 63 10.25 -18.70 -12.85
N PHE A 64 9.01 -18.26 -12.68
CA PHE A 64 7.84 -19.15 -12.67
C PHE A 64 7.59 -19.71 -14.08
N THR A 65 7.01 -20.91 -14.17
CA THR A 65 6.42 -21.35 -15.45
C THR A 65 5.28 -20.41 -15.86
N ASN A 66 4.96 -20.35 -17.14
CA ASN A 66 3.89 -19.47 -17.63
C ASN A 66 2.54 -19.77 -16.95
N ASP A 67 2.25 -21.05 -16.69
CA ASP A 67 1.02 -21.47 -16.04
C ASP A 67 0.97 -20.99 -14.58
N LEU A 68 2.03 -21.18 -13.80
CA LEU A 68 2.11 -20.70 -12.44
C LEU A 68 2.04 -19.18 -12.35
N LEU A 69 2.75 -18.48 -13.25
CA LEU A 69 2.70 -17.02 -13.32
C LEU A 69 1.27 -16.53 -13.60
N SER A 70 0.57 -17.20 -14.52
CA SER A 70 -0.82 -16.87 -14.87
C SER A 70 -1.75 -17.09 -13.66
N VAL A 71 -1.64 -18.25 -13.00
CA VAL A 71 -2.46 -18.59 -11.83
C VAL A 71 -2.25 -17.59 -10.69
N PHE A 72 -1.00 -17.29 -10.32
CA PHE A 72 -0.73 -16.33 -9.25
C PHE A 72 -1.14 -14.89 -9.61
N ASN A 73 -0.98 -14.49 -10.85
CA ASN A 73 -1.47 -13.20 -11.32
C ASN A 73 -3.00 -13.11 -11.22
N GLN A 74 -3.72 -14.17 -11.56
CA GLN A 74 -5.19 -14.21 -11.46
C GLN A 74 -5.64 -14.17 -10.00
N LEU A 75 -5.03 -14.97 -9.11
CA LEU A 75 -5.32 -14.95 -7.67
C LEU A 75 -5.01 -13.59 -7.05
N PHE A 76 -3.89 -12.99 -7.44
CA PHE A 76 -3.54 -11.65 -6.96
C PHE A 76 -4.51 -10.60 -7.46
N PHE A 77 -4.97 -10.72 -8.69
CA PHE A 77 -5.99 -9.85 -9.23
C PHE A 77 -7.32 -9.96 -8.47
N GLU A 78 -7.76 -11.19 -8.16
CA GLU A 78 -8.94 -11.44 -7.33
C GLU A 78 -8.77 -10.79 -5.95
N TYR A 79 -7.61 -11.00 -5.32
CA TYR A 79 -7.26 -10.35 -4.06
C TYR A 79 -7.25 -8.82 -4.16
N CYS A 80 -6.80 -8.26 -5.28
CA CYS A 80 -6.84 -6.81 -5.52
C CYS A 80 -8.27 -6.26 -5.53
N LEU A 81 -9.24 -7.00 -6.04
CA LEU A 81 -10.65 -6.59 -6.06
C LEU A 81 -11.33 -6.73 -4.70
N LEU A 82 -11.05 -7.82 -4.00
CA LEU A 82 -11.68 -8.11 -2.72
C LEU A 82 -11.12 -7.28 -1.57
N GLY A 83 -9.83 -6.90 -1.65
CA GLY A 83 -9.09 -6.37 -0.52
C GLY A 83 -8.77 -7.45 0.51
N GLY A 84 -8.30 -7.01 1.67
CA GLY A 84 -7.91 -7.90 2.77
C GLY A 84 -8.89 -7.94 3.92
N MET A 85 -10.04 -7.27 3.86
CA MET A 85 -11.00 -7.28 4.97
C MET A 85 -11.59 -8.67 5.18
N PRO A 86 -11.43 -9.31 6.37
CA PRO A 86 -11.83 -10.71 6.57
C PRO A 86 -13.29 -10.98 6.25
N SER A 87 -14.21 -10.07 6.60
CA SER A 87 -15.63 -10.22 6.32
C SER A 87 -15.94 -10.27 4.82
N VAL A 88 -15.22 -9.47 4.02
CA VAL A 88 -15.37 -9.45 2.56
C VAL A 88 -14.83 -10.74 1.95
N VAL A 89 -13.65 -11.18 2.38
CA VAL A 89 -13.05 -12.43 1.89
C VAL A 89 -13.94 -13.63 2.24
N VAL A 90 -14.44 -13.71 3.48
CA VAL A 90 -15.36 -14.78 3.91
C VAL A 90 -16.66 -14.77 3.12
N ALA A 91 -17.24 -13.60 2.88
CA ALA A 91 -18.47 -13.47 2.08
C ALA A 91 -18.24 -13.97 0.65
N PHE A 92 -17.11 -13.59 0.04
CA PHE A 92 -16.74 -14.07 -1.28
C PHE A 92 -16.53 -15.59 -1.32
N LEU A 93 -15.77 -16.15 -0.38
CA LEU A 93 -15.52 -17.60 -0.34
C LEU A 93 -16.81 -18.43 -0.19
N LYS A 94 -17.79 -17.92 0.59
CA LYS A 94 -19.07 -18.59 0.78
C LYS A 94 -20.00 -18.51 -0.44
N THR A 95 -19.99 -17.40 -1.15
CA THR A 95 -20.98 -17.13 -2.22
C THR A 95 -20.39 -17.25 -3.62
N ASN A 96 -19.07 -17.26 -3.74
CA ASN A 96 -18.34 -17.16 -5.00
C ASN A 96 -18.84 -15.97 -5.86
N SER A 97 -19.28 -14.88 -5.20
CA SER A 97 -19.87 -13.70 -5.83
C SER A 97 -19.10 -12.44 -5.51
N ILE A 98 -18.48 -11.87 -6.54
CA ILE A 98 -17.83 -10.55 -6.45
C ILE A 98 -18.85 -9.45 -6.11
N ASN A 99 -20.08 -9.57 -6.58
CA ASN A 99 -21.14 -8.60 -6.28
C ASN A 99 -21.41 -8.51 -4.77
N THR A 100 -21.54 -9.66 -4.11
CA THR A 100 -21.74 -9.72 -2.66
C THR A 100 -20.57 -9.07 -1.90
N ALA A 101 -19.34 -9.31 -2.36
CA ALA A 101 -18.15 -8.71 -1.78
C ALA A 101 -18.16 -7.17 -1.95
N ILE A 102 -18.43 -6.67 -3.15
CA ILE A 102 -18.48 -5.23 -3.42
C ILE A 102 -19.59 -4.54 -2.62
N ASP A 103 -20.75 -5.17 -2.46
CA ASP A 103 -21.84 -4.59 -1.68
C ASP A 103 -21.49 -4.53 -0.18
N LEU A 104 -20.78 -5.53 0.33
CA LEU A 104 -20.27 -5.52 1.70
C LEU A 104 -19.15 -4.47 1.88
N GLN A 105 -18.27 -4.29 0.90
CA GLN A 105 -17.27 -3.21 0.93
C GLN A 105 -17.92 -1.83 1.04
N LYS A 106 -19.02 -1.59 0.32
CA LYS A 106 -19.80 -0.33 0.44
C LYS A 106 -20.36 -0.13 1.83
N GLN A 107 -20.92 -1.19 2.44
CA GLN A 107 -21.44 -1.12 3.80
C GLN A 107 -20.34 -0.79 4.81
N ILE A 108 -19.15 -1.40 4.65
CA ILE A 108 -18.01 -1.13 5.51
C ILE A 108 -17.54 0.32 5.33
N LEU A 109 -17.48 0.82 4.09
CA LEU A 109 -17.15 2.22 3.83
C LEU A 109 -18.10 3.18 4.52
N GLN A 110 -19.40 2.93 4.40
CA GLN A 110 -20.44 3.71 5.07
C GLN A 110 -20.30 3.66 6.60
N ALA A 111 -19.96 2.50 7.15
CA ALA A 111 -19.70 2.34 8.57
C ALA A 111 -18.50 3.18 9.02
N PHE A 112 -17.41 3.20 8.24
CA PHE A 112 -16.25 4.06 8.52
C PHE A 112 -16.61 5.55 8.53
N GLU A 113 -17.38 6.01 7.57
CA GLU A 113 -17.83 7.40 7.54
C GLU A 113 -18.66 7.73 8.80
N ASN A 114 -19.56 6.86 9.21
CA ASN A 114 -20.37 7.02 10.42
C ASN A 114 -19.48 7.04 11.68
N GLU A 115 -18.43 6.23 11.73
CA GLU A 115 -17.47 6.20 12.82
C GLU A 115 -16.63 7.46 12.89
N CYS A 116 -16.25 8.06 11.76
CA CYS A 116 -15.61 9.38 11.73
C CYS A 116 -16.49 10.43 12.44
N PHE A 117 -17.79 10.42 12.23
CA PHE A 117 -18.73 11.32 12.92
C PHE A 117 -18.87 11.03 14.42
N LYS A 118 -18.75 9.77 14.82
CA LYS A 118 -18.91 9.36 16.22
C LYS A 118 -17.66 9.59 17.06
N PHE A 119 -16.49 9.34 16.50
CA PHE A 119 -15.23 9.27 17.25
C PHE A 119 -14.21 10.37 16.92
N SER A 120 -14.60 11.40 16.18
CA SER A 120 -13.71 12.51 15.82
C SER A 120 -13.24 13.37 17.00
N GLY A 121 -13.89 13.23 18.18
CA GLY A 121 -13.57 14.03 19.34
C GLY A 121 -13.77 15.51 19.09
N THR A 122 -12.69 16.31 19.21
CA THR A 122 -12.70 17.75 18.95
C THR A 122 -12.47 18.11 17.48
N ILE A 123 -12.23 17.12 16.61
CA ILE A 123 -11.98 17.35 15.18
C ILE A 123 -13.32 17.44 14.44
N ASP A 124 -13.45 18.41 13.55
CA ASP A 124 -14.63 18.53 12.68
C ASP A 124 -14.76 17.28 11.77
N PRO A 125 -15.81 16.44 11.94
CA PRO A 125 -16.00 15.22 11.16
C PRO A 125 -16.07 15.50 9.65
N LYS A 126 -16.61 16.64 9.25
CA LYS A 126 -16.69 17.04 7.84
C LYS A 126 -15.31 17.21 7.22
N LYS A 127 -14.32 17.65 8.01
CA LYS A 127 -12.92 17.75 7.54
C LYS A 127 -12.30 16.37 7.38
N LEU A 128 -12.58 15.42 8.29
CA LEU A 128 -12.14 14.02 8.17
C LEU A 128 -12.66 13.39 6.88
N VAL A 129 -13.99 13.48 6.66
CA VAL A 129 -14.62 12.93 5.46
C VAL A 129 -14.08 13.58 4.18
N ARG A 130 -13.83 14.92 4.18
CA ARG A 130 -13.24 15.59 3.03
C ARG A 130 -11.83 15.10 2.73
N VAL A 131 -10.98 14.92 3.74
CA VAL A 131 -9.64 14.35 3.54
C VAL A 131 -9.78 12.95 2.96
N TYR A 132 -10.58 12.09 3.60
CA TYR A 132 -10.82 10.72 3.20
C TYR A 132 -11.25 10.62 1.73
N SER A 133 -12.31 11.33 1.34
CA SER A 133 -12.88 11.30 -0.01
C SER A 133 -12.00 11.95 -1.08
N SER A 134 -11.00 12.75 -0.69
CA SER A 134 -10.09 13.40 -1.64
C SER A 134 -8.95 12.49 -2.13
N VAL A 135 -8.60 11.45 -1.36
CA VAL A 135 -7.42 10.62 -1.63
C VAL A 135 -7.50 9.93 -3.01
N PRO A 136 -8.62 9.33 -3.44
CA PRO A 136 -8.72 8.73 -4.77
C PRO A 136 -8.47 9.73 -5.89
N ILE A 137 -9.01 10.94 -5.75
CA ILE A 137 -8.83 12.02 -6.73
C ILE A 137 -7.37 12.45 -6.79
N GLN A 138 -6.68 12.50 -5.65
CA GLN A 138 -5.28 12.92 -5.58
C GLN A 138 -4.34 11.84 -6.12
N LEU A 139 -4.60 10.57 -5.82
CA LEU A 139 -3.86 9.44 -6.37
C LEU A 139 -4.04 9.30 -7.89
N GLY A 140 -5.18 9.70 -8.44
CA GLY A 140 -5.44 9.70 -9.88
C GLY A 140 -4.66 10.76 -10.67
N LYS A 141 -4.06 11.76 -10.01
CA LYS A 141 -3.29 12.81 -10.67
C LYS A 141 -1.88 12.34 -11.01
N THR A 142 -1.27 12.97 -12.02
CA THR A 142 0.15 12.74 -12.36
C THR A 142 1.07 13.06 -11.18
N ASN A 143 0.76 14.12 -10.42
CA ASN A 143 1.42 14.41 -9.16
C ASN A 143 0.53 13.91 -8.02
N LYS A 144 0.88 12.76 -7.46
CA LYS A 144 0.15 12.08 -6.38
C LYS A 144 0.44 12.66 -4.98
N LYS A 145 1.25 13.73 -4.88
CA LYS A 145 1.50 14.44 -3.64
C LYS A 145 0.17 14.96 -3.07
N PHE A 146 -0.05 14.76 -1.77
CA PHE A 146 -1.23 15.28 -1.08
C PHE A 146 -1.27 16.82 -1.14
N GLN A 147 -2.37 17.35 -1.59
CA GLN A 147 -2.56 18.79 -1.78
C GLN A 147 -3.81 19.26 -1.04
N TYR A 148 -3.65 20.09 -0.02
CA TYR A 148 -4.75 20.66 0.75
C TYR A 148 -5.72 21.48 -0.11
N ARG A 149 -5.24 22.15 -1.16
CA ARG A 149 -6.07 22.92 -2.09
C ARG A 149 -7.11 22.10 -2.86
N VAL A 150 -6.93 20.75 -2.90
CA VAL A 150 -7.94 19.83 -3.48
C VAL A 150 -9.16 19.71 -2.57
N LEU A 151 -8.97 19.89 -1.26
CA LEU A 151 -10.06 19.86 -0.28
C LEU A 151 -10.94 21.12 -0.36
N ASN A 152 -10.29 22.25 -0.52
CA ASN A 152 -10.91 23.56 -0.70
C ASN A 152 -9.87 24.51 -1.31
N LYS A 153 -10.27 25.45 -2.19
CA LYS A 153 -9.37 26.40 -2.87
C LYS A 153 -8.46 27.17 -1.89
N ASN A 154 -8.97 27.50 -0.70
CA ASN A 154 -8.25 28.24 0.33
C ASN A 154 -7.65 27.37 1.44
N ALA A 155 -7.77 26.04 1.35
CA ALA A 155 -7.30 25.13 2.39
C ALA A 155 -5.78 25.19 2.55
N ARG A 156 -5.34 25.26 3.79
CA ARG A 156 -3.93 25.23 4.20
C ARG A 156 -3.68 24.01 5.10
N ALA A 157 -2.42 23.62 5.26
CA ALA A 157 -2.03 22.52 6.12
C ALA A 157 -2.63 22.66 7.54
N ARG A 158 -2.51 23.83 8.15
CA ARG A 158 -3.03 24.10 9.51
C ARG A 158 -4.52 23.81 9.68
N ASP A 159 -5.30 23.85 8.61
CA ASP A 159 -6.77 23.69 8.66
C ASP A 159 -7.19 22.21 8.68
N TYR A 160 -6.32 21.31 8.21
CA TYR A 160 -6.63 19.89 7.98
C TYR A 160 -5.58 18.91 8.52
N GLN A 161 -4.44 19.41 9.03
CA GLN A 161 -3.35 18.55 9.52
C GLN A 161 -3.84 17.58 10.61
N THR A 162 -4.60 18.10 11.57
CA THR A 162 -5.18 17.26 12.65
C THR A 162 -6.09 16.16 12.10
N SER A 163 -6.84 16.44 11.03
CA SER A 163 -7.68 15.43 10.36
C SER A 163 -6.83 14.36 9.64
N VAL A 164 -5.73 14.77 9.01
CA VAL A 164 -4.77 13.83 8.39
C VAL A 164 -4.12 12.96 9.46
N ASP A 165 -3.65 13.57 10.55
CA ASP A 165 -2.98 12.84 11.64
C ASP A 165 -3.93 11.84 12.33
N TRP A 166 -5.20 12.21 12.50
CA TRP A 166 -6.23 11.31 13.03
C TRP A 166 -6.44 10.10 12.10
N LEU A 167 -6.58 10.33 10.80
CA LEU A 167 -6.78 9.27 9.80
C LEU A 167 -5.55 8.35 9.69
N LEU A 168 -4.35 8.86 9.91
CA LEU A 168 -3.13 8.06 9.99
C LEU A 168 -3.08 7.24 11.28
N SER A 169 -3.40 7.86 12.43
CA SER A 169 -3.40 7.18 13.73
C SER A 169 -4.50 6.10 13.84
N SER A 170 -5.61 6.28 13.11
CA SER A 170 -6.66 5.25 13.00
C SER A 170 -6.31 4.12 12.02
N LEU A 171 -5.12 4.16 11.41
CA LEU A 171 -4.66 3.19 10.42
C LEU A 171 -5.56 3.06 9.17
N MET A 172 -6.37 4.06 8.88
CA MET A 172 -7.14 4.10 7.62
C MET A 172 -6.27 4.38 6.41
N PHE A 173 -5.17 5.11 6.64
CA PHE A 173 -4.18 5.45 5.63
C PHE A 173 -2.78 5.13 6.10
N CYS A 174 -1.91 4.86 5.14
CA CYS A 174 -0.47 4.92 5.31
C CYS A 174 0.10 6.13 4.54
N LYS A 175 1.18 6.68 5.08
CA LYS A 175 1.84 7.88 4.56
C LYS A 175 3.18 7.49 3.93
N SER A 176 3.46 8.01 2.73
CA SER A 176 4.78 7.98 2.11
C SER A 176 5.36 9.39 2.11
N GLU A 177 6.53 9.58 2.72
CA GLU A 177 7.18 10.87 2.86
C GLU A 177 8.16 11.15 1.73
N SER A 178 8.26 12.40 1.31
CA SER A 178 9.22 12.81 0.29
C SER A 178 10.63 12.89 0.87
N LEU A 179 11.60 12.25 0.21
CA LEU A 179 13.01 12.54 0.47
C LEU A 179 13.44 13.79 -0.29
N GLN A 180 14.35 14.55 0.30
CA GLN A 180 15.00 15.70 -0.35
C GLN A 180 16.16 15.25 -1.22
N TYR A 181 16.90 14.23 -0.78
CA TYR A 181 18.05 13.65 -1.45
C TYR A 181 17.99 12.13 -1.46
N LEU A 182 18.64 11.50 -2.43
CA LEU A 182 18.76 10.03 -2.52
C LEU A 182 20.03 9.52 -1.82
N GLU A 183 20.14 9.83 -0.52
CA GLU A 183 21.32 9.58 0.31
C GLU A 183 20.91 9.09 1.70
N LEU A 184 21.80 8.36 2.37
CA LEU A 184 21.68 8.00 3.77
C LEU A 184 22.43 9.05 4.63
N PRO A 185 22.03 9.30 5.89
CA PRO A 185 20.89 8.71 6.60
C PRO A 185 19.54 9.35 6.21
N LEU A 186 18.45 8.58 6.32
CA LEU A 186 17.10 9.09 6.02
C LEU A 186 16.60 10.08 7.07
N LYS A 187 17.08 9.97 8.33
CA LYS A 187 16.70 10.88 9.40
C LYS A 187 17.21 12.30 9.09
N GLY A 188 16.26 13.24 9.04
CA GLY A 188 16.55 14.63 8.64
C GLY A 188 16.54 14.90 7.13
N ASN A 189 16.40 13.85 6.30
CA ASN A 189 16.33 13.94 4.84
C ASN A 189 14.89 13.97 4.30
N THR A 190 13.88 13.91 5.16
CA THR A 190 12.47 13.98 4.76
C THR A 190 11.96 15.41 4.71
N ASP A 191 11.06 15.68 3.77
CA ASP A 191 10.27 16.92 3.74
C ASP A 191 8.85 16.63 4.27
N PRO A 192 8.52 16.95 5.53
CA PRO A 192 7.23 16.63 6.13
C PRO A 192 6.06 17.35 5.47
N SER A 193 6.32 18.40 4.70
CA SER A 193 5.30 19.14 3.93
C SER A 193 4.92 18.42 2.63
N LYS A 194 5.70 17.43 2.23
CA LYS A 194 5.53 16.69 0.98
C LYS A 194 5.31 15.22 1.28
N PHE A 195 4.09 14.73 1.13
CA PHE A 195 3.75 13.33 1.36
C PHE A 195 2.65 12.87 0.41
N LYS A 196 2.52 11.56 0.27
CA LYS A 196 1.41 10.89 -0.39
C LYS A 196 0.62 10.11 0.66
N LEU A 197 -0.70 9.98 0.46
CA LEU A 197 -1.57 9.13 1.27
C LEU A 197 -2.07 7.97 0.43
N TYR A 198 -2.02 6.77 1.01
CA TYR A 198 -2.57 5.56 0.43
C TYR A 198 -3.53 4.92 1.43
N TYR A 199 -4.57 4.28 0.93
CA TYR A 199 -5.43 3.46 1.78
C TYR A 199 -4.65 2.27 2.33
N SER A 200 -4.80 1.98 3.60
CA SER A 200 -4.21 0.82 4.26
C SER A 200 -4.91 -0.50 3.90
N ASP A 201 -6.09 -0.40 3.31
CA ASP A 201 -6.76 -1.50 2.62
C ASP A 201 -7.34 -0.99 1.29
N ARG A 202 -6.97 -1.63 0.18
CA ARG A 202 -7.36 -1.23 -1.18
C ARG A 202 -8.85 -1.36 -1.47
N SER A 203 -9.59 -2.19 -0.71
CA SER A 203 -11.03 -2.31 -0.88
C SER A 203 -11.73 -0.98 -0.63
N LEU A 204 -11.19 -0.16 0.28
CA LEU A 204 -11.69 1.20 0.53
C LEU A 204 -11.48 2.11 -0.69
N LEU A 205 -10.33 1.99 -1.37
CA LEU A 205 -10.09 2.73 -2.62
C LEU A 205 -11.05 2.29 -3.72
N ILE A 206 -11.24 0.98 -3.92
CA ILE A 206 -12.16 0.44 -4.93
C ILE A 206 -13.61 0.84 -4.64
N SER A 207 -14.02 0.82 -3.37
CA SER A 207 -15.36 1.24 -2.95
C SER A 207 -15.62 2.72 -3.20
N SER A 208 -14.58 3.54 -3.27
CA SER A 208 -14.68 4.97 -3.56
C SER A 208 -14.88 5.29 -5.06
N PHE A 209 -14.72 4.29 -5.95
CA PHE A 209 -14.97 4.49 -7.38
C PHE A 209 -16.46 4.63 -7.69
N ASP A 210 -16.77 5.33 -8.78
CA ASP A 210 -18.13 5.46 -9.26
C ASP A 210 -18.76 4.10 -9.65
N GLU A 211 -20.09 4.05 -9.69
CA GLU A 211 -20.85 2.82 -9.94
C GLU A 211 -20.52 2.20 -11.31
N GLU A 212 -20.29 3.02 -12.35
CA GLU A 212 -19.97 2.53 -13.69
C GLU A 212 -18.58 1.86 -13.72
N SER A 213 -17.60 2.46 -13.06
CA SER A 213 -16.27 1.87 -12.88
C SER A 213 -16.36 0.53 -12.14
N ARG A 214 -17.19 0.44 -11.10
CA ARG A 214 -17.41 -0.79 -10.33
C ARG A 214 -18.19 -1.85 -11.12
N ARG A 215 -19.14 -1.45 -11.98
CA ARG A 215 -19.88 -2.38 -12.86
C ARG A 215 -18.94 -3.18 -13.75
N ARG A 216 -17.88 -2.58 -14.24
CA ARG A 216 -16.89 -3.28 -15.05
C ARG A 216 -16.25 -4.45 -14.30
N PHE A 217 -16.03 -4.31 -12.99
CA PHE A 217 -15.55 -5.40 -12.13
C PHE A 217 -16.60 -6.50 -11.90
N ARG A 218 -17.90 -6.22 -12.08
CA ARG A 218 -18.98 -7.17 -11.88
C ARG A 218 -19.26 -8.08 -13.08
N VAL A 219 -18.99 -7.60 -14.29
CA VAL A 219 -19.45 -8.25 -15.53
C VAL A 219 -18.46 -9.25 -16.09
N ASN A 220 -17.16 -9.03 -15.91
CA ASN A 220 -16.12 -9.86 -16.51
C ASN A 220 -15.52 -10.85 -15.50
N ARG A 221 -15.80 -12.15 -15.65
CA ARG A 221 -15.07 -13.20 -14.93
C ARG A 221 -13.64 -13.41 -15.45
N ASP A 222 -13.37 -13.03 -16.70
CA ASP A 222 -12.06 -13.10 -17.35
C ASP A 222 -11.33 -11.74 -17.29
N PHE A 223 -11.27 -11.16 -16.11
CA PHE A 223 -10.64 -9.87 -15.88
C PHE A 223 -9.18 -9.90 -16.29
N SER A 224 -8.83 -8.99 -17.16
CA SER A 224 -7.44 -8.61 -17.40
C SER A 224 -7.14 -7.28 -16.72
N ILE A 225 -5.88 -7.09 -16.39
CA ILE A 225 -5.34 -5.81 -15.94
C ILE A 225 -5.70 -4.62 -16.83
N ASN A 226 -6.01 -4.89 -18.10
CA ASN A 226 -6.44 -3.88 -19.05
C ASN A 226 -7.81 -3.29 -18.70
N ASP A 227 -8.62 -3.98 -17.89
CA ASP A 227 -9.95 -3.54 -17.46
C ASP A 227 -9.92 -2.45 -16.37
N PHE A 228 -8.80 -2.28 -15.65
CA PHE A 228 -8.54 -1.12 -14.78
C PHE A 228 -8.26 0.16 -15.57
N SER A 229 -9.01 0.46 -16.61
CA SER A 229 -8.71 1.53 -17.59
C SER A 229 -8.64 2.96 -17.01
N ILE A 230 -9.26 3.21 -15.87
CA ILE A 230 -9.25 4.50 -15.19
C ILE A 230 -8.41 4.37 -13.93
N ASN A 231 -7.36 5.18 -13.79
CA ASN A 231 -6.46 5.22 -12.60
C ASN A 231 -5.61 3.96 -12.32
N LYS A 232 -5.27 3.16 -13.34
CA LYS A 232 -4.40 1.96 -13.21
C LYS A 232 -3.17 2.18 -12.34
N GLY A 233 -2.47 3.27 -12.59
CA GLY A 233 -1.25 3.60 -11.85
C GLY A 233 -1.49 3.95 -10.38
N ALA A 234 -2.63 4.56 -10.07
CA ALA A 234 -3.00 4.91 -8.70
C ALA A 234 -3.31 3.66 -7.87
N LEU A 235 -4.12 2.76 -8.43
CA LEU A 235 -4.53 1.53 -7.77
C LEU A 235 -3.34 0.61 -7.51
N VAL A 236 -2.50 0.37 -8.52
CA VAL A 236 -1.34 -0.53 -8.38
C VAL A 236 -0.31 0.06 -7.41
N GLU A 237 -0.10 1.37 -7.43
CA GLU A 237 0.78 2.03 -6.46
C GLU A 237 0.22 1.93 -5.02
N ASN A 238 -1.10 2.06 -4.84
CA ASN A 238 -1.73 1.85 -3.54
C ASN A 238 -1.61 0.39 -3.05
N ILE A 239 -1.77 -0.58 -3.95
CA ILE A 239 -1.59 -2.01 -3.62
C ILE A 239 -0.18 -2.28 -3.10
N VAL A 240 0.83 -1.72 -3.75
CA VAL A 240 2.22 -1.86 -3.31
C VAL A 240 2.46 -1.11 -2.00
N ALA A 241 1.95 0.11 -1.86
CA ALA A 241 2.05 0.87 -0.61
C ALA A 241 1.47 0.09 0.58
N GLU A 242 0.27 -0.48 0.41
CA GLU A 242 -0.38 -1.32 1.41
C GLU A 242 0.46 -2.56 1.74
N ALA A 243 0.96 -3.28 0.72
CA ALA A 243 1.78 -4.48 0.93
C ALA A 243 3.07 -4.16 1.70
N LEU A 244 3.74 -3.05 1.39
CA LEU A 244 4.94 -2.61 2.11
C LEU A 244 4.61 -2.14 3.54
N PHE A 245 3.49 -1.44 3.72
CA PHE A 245 3.04 -0.97 5.03
C PHE A 245 2.71 -2.13 5.97
N LYS A 246 2.03 -3.17 5.51
CA LYS A 246 1.74 -4.39 6.27
C LYS A 246 2.99 -5.15 6.71
N GLN A 247 4.11 -4.99 6.01
CA GLN A 247 5.42 -5.51 6.39
C GLN A 247 6.16 -4.62 7.40
N ASN A 248 5.53 -3.56 7.93
CA ASN A 248 6.12 -2.57 8.82
C ASN A 248 7.33 -1.84 8.20
N LEU A 249 7.28 -1.57 6.89
CA LEU A 249 8.26 -0.78 6.18
C LEU A 249 7.84 0.69 6.17
N ASN A 250 8.77 1.59 6.47
CA ASN A 250 8.57 3.01 6.29
C ASN A 250 8.55 3.34 4.79
N LEU A 251 7.55 4.08 4.35
CA LEU A 251 7.38 4.43 2.96
C LEU A 251 7.98 5.80 2.67
N TYR A 252 8.89 5.85 1.72
CA TYR A 252 9.47 7.08 1.19
C TYR A 252 9.30 7.11 -0.31
N TYR A 253 9.26 8.31 -0.90
CA TYR A 253 9.33 8.51 -2.33
C TYR A 253 10.30 9.66 -2.66
N PHE A 254 10.73 9.73 -3.90
CA PHE A 254 11.56 10.84 -4.36
C PHE A 254 11.05 11.39 -5.68
N LYS A 255 11.02 12.70 -5.78
CA LYS A 255 10.71 13.40 -7.02
C LYS A 255 11.64 14.59 -7.17
N LYS A 256 12.52 14.54 -8.15
CA LYS A 256 13.37 15.67 -8.49
C LYS A 256 12.55 16.75 -9.22
N GLU A 257 12.61 17.97 -8.72
CA GLU A 257 11.94 19.10 -9.35
C GLU A 257 12.52 19.36 -10.75
N ASN A 258 11.65 19.74 -11.70
CA ASN A 258 12.01 19.99 -13.10
C ASN A 258 12.72 18.82 -13.81
N SER A 259 12.45 17.59 -13.40
CA SER A 259 13.04 16.36 -13.93
C SER A 259 12.01 15.26 -14.08
N THR A 260 12.32 14.29 -14.94
CA THR A 260 11.57 13.05 -15.09
C THR A 260 11.91 12.03 -14.01
N LEU A 261 12.90 12.32 -13.14
CA LEU A 261 13.31 11.44 -12.06
C LEU A 261 12.25 11.43 -10.96
N ASN A 262 11.45 10.37 -10.96
CA ASN A 262 10.39 10.12 -9.99
C ASN A 262 10.45 8.65 -9.60
N VAL A 263 10.66 8.39 -8.32
CA VAL A 263 10.72 7.04 -7.72
C VAL A 263 9.49 6.85 -6.86
N ASP A 264 8.73 5.80 -7.12
CA ASP A 264 7.45 5.56 -6.46
C ASP A 264 7.64 5.23 -4.98
N PHE A 265 8.61 4.34 -4.65
CA PHE A 265 9.01 4.04 -3.28
C PHE A 265 10.52 3.91 -3.16
N LEU A 266 11.02 4.25 -1.97
CA LEU A 266 12.40 4.05 -1.56
C LEU A 266 12.40 3.25 -0.28
N LEU A 267 13.08 2.12 -0.30
CA LEU A 267 13.24 1.24 0.85
C LEU A 267 14.67 1.31 1.34
N ARG A 268 14.85 1.11 2.63
CA ARG A 268 16.17 1.11 3.26
C ARG A 268 16.53 -0.30 3.72
N THR A 269 17.70 -0.76 3.34
CA THR A 269 18.42 -1.83 4.03
C THR A 269 19.44 -1.22 5.02
N GLN A 270 20.26 -2.06 5.64
CA GLN A 270 21.30 -1.54 6.56
C GLN A 270 22.26 -0.57 5.86
N ASN A 271 22.66 -0.85 4.62
CA ASN A 271 23.78 -0.20 3.95
C ASN A 271 23.43 0.47 2.62
N GLU A 272 22.17 0.40 2.18
CA GLU A 272 21.79 0.96 0.88
C GLU A 272 20.35 1.43 0.84
N LEU A 273 20.07 2.30 -0.14
CA LEU A 273 18.73 2.67 -0.58
C LEU A 273 18.34 1.82 -1.78
N VAL A 274 17.16 1.22 -1.73
CA VAL A 274 16.62 0.42 -2.82
C VAL A 274 15.42 1.13 -3.41
N PRO A 275 15.55 1.78 -4.58
CA PRO A 275 14.43 2.37 -5.28
C PRO A 275 13.53 1.28 -5.84
N VAL A 276 12.21 1.49 -5.68
CA VAL A 276 11.16 0.60 -6.16
C VAL A 276 10.29 1.38 -7.12
N ASP A 277 10.18 0.90 -8.34
CA ASP A 277 9.32 1.45 -9.39
C ASP A 277 8.18 0.48 -9.70
N VAL A 278 6.97 1.00 -9.72
CA VAL A 278 5.74 0.20 -9.92
C VAL A 278 5.20 0.47 -11.31
N LYS A 279 5.18 -0.54 -12.16
CA LYS A 279 4.74 -0.41 -13.55
C LYS A 279 3.66 -1.41 -13.93
N VAL A 280 2.55 -0.87 -14.40
CA VAL A 280 1.45 -1.68 -14.96
C VAL A 280 1.83 -2.28 -16.32
N VAL A 281 2.60 -1.53 -17.11
CA VAL A 281 3.02 -1.94 -18.46
C VAL A 281 4.46 -2.44 -18.43
N ASN A 282 4.74 -3.51 -19.16
CA ASN A 282 6.07 -4.13 -19.23
C ASN A 282 7.06 -3.29 -20.07
N LYS A 283 7.31 -2.03 -19.64
CA LYS A 283 8.31 -1.14 -20.24
C LYS A 283 9.53 -1.04 -19.32
N ASN A 284 10.72 -0.92 -19.90
CA ASN A 284 11.93 -0.67 -19.12
C ASN A 284 11.78 0.63 -18.31
N SER A 285 12.22 0.60 -17.05
CA SER A 285 12.23 1.79 -16.21
C SER A 285 13.51 2.57 -16.47
N LYS A 286 13.41 3.64 -17.27
CA LYS A 286 14.55 4.55 -17.51
C LYS A 286 15.03 5.18 -16.19
N VAL A 287 14.11 5.44 -15.25
CA VAL A 287 14.41 6.01 -13.94
C VAL A 287 15.32 5.08 -13.15
N LEU A 288 14.95 3.80 -13.01
CA LEU A 288 15.79 2.84 -12.28
C LEU A 288 17.15 2.64 -12.95
N SER A 289 17.19 2.53 -14.28
CA SER A 289 18.46 2.38 -15.02
C SER A 289 19.39 3.57 -14.80
N THR A 290 18.86 4.79 -14.65
CA THR A 290 19.65 5.97 -14.34
C THR A 290 20.22 5.90 -12.90
N LEU A 291 19.44 5.37 -11.96
CA LEU A 291 19.84 5.33 -10.54
C LEU A 291 20.88 4.26 -10.23
N VAL A 292 20.82 3.09 -10.90
CA VAL A 292 21.74 1.97 -10.66
C VAL A 292 22.92 1.91 -11.64
N GLY A 293 23.03 2.89 -12.53
CA GLY A 293 24.13 2.96 -13.51
C GLY A 293 25.51 3.17 -12.84
N LEU A 294 26.54 2.68 -13.46
CA LEU A 294 27.94 2.77 -12.95
C LEU A 294 28.39 4.21 -12.61
N ASN A 295 27.84 5.20 -13.30
CA ASN A 295 28.12 6.63 -13.11
C ASN A 295 26.87 7.39 -12.63
N SER A 296 26.03 6.76 -11.82
CA SER A 296 24.73 7.34 -11.42
C SER A 296 24.85 8.58 -10.54
N GLY A 297 25.97 8.75 -9.83
CA GLY A 297 26.14 9.80 -8.82
C GLY A 297 25.36 9.54 -7.52
N TYR A 298 24.79 8.32 -7.34
CA TYR A 298 24.05 7.90 -6.14
C TYR A 298 24.73 6.73 -5.46
N PRO A 299 25.74 6.97 -4.60
CA PRO A 299 26.60 5.91 -4.02
C PRO A 299 25.84 4.92 -3.13
N ASP A 300 24.75 5.37 -2.51
CA ASP A 300 23.94 4.53 -1.61
C ASP A 300 22.94 3.64 -2.39
N ILE A 301 22.84 3.77 -3.71
CA ILE A 301 21.96 2.96 -4.56
C ILE A 301 22.78 1.99 -5.40
N LYS A 302 22.80 0.73 -4.99
CA LYS A 302 23.52 -0.34 -5.71
C LYS A 302 22.61 -1.17 -6.60
N ARG A 303 21.37 -1.30 -6.20
CA ARG A 303 20.34 -2.11 -6.88
C ARG A 303 18.98 -1.46 -6.79
N ALA A 304 18.06 -1.94 -7.62
CA ALA A 304 16.68 -1.46 -7.64
C ALA A 304 15.70 -2.62 -7.80
N ILE A 305 14.44 -2.37 -7.49
CA ILE A 305 13.34 -3.31 -7.68
C ILE A 305 12.32 -2.70 -8.64
N LYS A 306 11.91 -3.48 -9.64
CA LYS A 306 10.78 -3.17 -10.48
C LYS A 306 9.66 -4.16 -10.20
N LEU A 307 8.56 -3.66 -9.63
CA LEU A 307 7.33 -4.41 -9.42
C LEU A 307 6.42 -4.27 -10.64
N GLY A 308 5.97 -5.40 -11.16
CA GLY A 308 5.11 -5.44 -12.33
C GLY A 308 4.46 -6.81 -12.55
N TRP A 309 3.84 -6.98 -13.71
CA TRP A 309 3.20 -8.24 -14.08
C TRP A 309 4.15 -9.21 -14.82
N SER A 310 5.40 -8.82 -14.96
CA SER A 310 6.42 -9.65 -15.58
C SER A 310 6.94 -10.71 -14.62
N ASN A 311 7.53 -11.75 -15.19
CA ASN A 311 8.18 -12.81 -14.42
C ASN A 311 9.47 -12.33 -13.74
N ILE A 312 10.00 -13.14 -12.83
CA ILE A 312 11.26 -12.88 -12.14
C ILE A 312 12.40 -12.78 -13.14
N ALA A 313 13.22 -11.74 -12.97
CA ALA A 313 14.48 -11.57 -13.69
C ALA A 313 15.41 -10.65 -12.89
N PHE A 314 16.71 -10.75 -13.16
CA PHE A 314 17.70 -9.79 -12.68
C PHE A 314 18.55 -9.32 -13.86
N LYS A 315 18.49 -8.02 -14.15
CA LYS A 315 19.22 -7.41 -15.27
C LYS A 315 19.66 -6.00 -14.90
N ASN A 316 20.92 -5.66 -15.18
CA ASN A 316 21.45 -4.32 -14.97
C ASN A 316 21.22 -3.79 -13.54
N ASN A 317 21.48 -4.61 -12.53
CA ASN A 317 21.24 -4.32 -11.11
C ASN A 317 19.77 -4.02 -10.74
N ILE A 318 18.81 -4.43 -11.57
CA ILE A 318 17.38 -4.28 -11.33
C ILE A 318 16.78 -5.68 -11.16
N HIS A 319 16.16 -5.92 -10.01
CA HIS A 319 15.32 -7.08 -9.75
C HIS A 319 13.91 -6.82 -10.31
N TYR A 320 13.48 -7.65 -11.24
CA TYR A 320 12.11 -7.67 -11.73
C TYR A 320 11.33 -8.67 -10.90
N ILE A 321 10.31 -8.20 -10.20
CA ILE A 321 9.54 -8.99 -9.25
C ILE A 321 8.06 -8.90 -9.60
N PRO A 322 7.35 -10.04 -9.72
CA PRO A 322 5.91 -10.03 -9.93
C PRO A 322 5.17 -9.31 -8.80
N LEU A 323 4.11 -8.57 -9.13
CA LEU A 323 3.33 -7.80 -8.16
C LEU A 323 2.77 -8.66 -7.03
N PHE A 324 2.40 -9.90 -7.31
CA PHE A 324 1.91 -10.82 -6.28
C PHE A 324 2.96 -11.19 -5.23
N CYS A 325 4.25 -10.97 -5.50
CA CYS A 325 5.32 -11.12 -4.51
C CYS A 325 5.59 -9.85 -3.69
N SER A 326 4.79 -8.78 -3.84
CA SER A 326 5.02 -7.51 -3.11
C SER A 326 4.97 -7.67 -1.58
N PHE A 327 4.26 -8.67 -1.06
CA PHE A 327 4.21 -8.98 0.37
C PHE A 327 5.49 -9.62 0.93
N LEU A 328 6.41 -10.04 0.06
CA LEU A 328 7.70 -10.66 0.42
C LEU A 328 8.90 -9.71 0.33
N ILE A 329 8.68 -8.44 0.03
CA ILE A 329 9.78 -7.49 -0.24
C ILE A 329 10.71 -7.33 0.97
N LYS A 330 10.17 -7.27 2.17
CA LYS A 330 10.99 -7.16 3.41
C LYS A 330 11.91 -8.36 3.57
N ASP A 331 11.36 -9.57 3.44
CA ASP A 331 12.12 -10.81 3.58
C ASP A 331 13.14 -10.96 2.45
N PHE A 332 12.75 -10.62 1.23
CA PHE A 332 13.66 -10.58 0.10
C PHE A 332 14.82 -9.60 0.34
N LEU A 333 14.54 -8.37 0.80
CA LEU A 333 15.59 -7.39 1.11
C LEU A 333 16.54 -7.88 2.22
N ALA A 334 16.04 -8.66 3.18
CA ALA A 334 16.87 -9.23 4.23
C ALA A 334 17.87 -10.29 3.70
N THR A 335 17.61 -10.90 2.54
CA THR A 335 18.52 -11.85 1.87
C THR A 335 19.59 -11.17 1.02
N LEU A 336 19.39 -9.90 0.67
CA LEU A 336 20.35 -9.11 -0.12
C LEU A 336 21.47 -8.62 0.80
N LYS A 337 22.59 -9.31 0.79
CA LYS A 337 23.80 -8.94 1.53
C LYS A 337 24.70 -8.00 0.72
#